data_5867ec70a0e05545adc27cbdf9a5d849
#
_entry.id   5867ec70a0e05545adc27cbdf9a5d849
#
_cell.length_a   1.000
_cell.length_b   1.000
_cell.length_c   1.000
_cell.angle_alpha   90.00
_cell.angle_beta   90.00
_cell.angle_gamma   90.00
#
_symmetry.space_group_name_H-M   'P 1'
#
loop_
_entity.id
_entity.type
_entity.pdbx_description
1 polymer ?
#
loop_
_entity_poly.entity_id
_entity_poly.type
_entity_poly.pdbx_seq_one_letter_code
_entity_poly.pdbx_strand_id
1 'polypeptide(L)'
;MASVSSNNGESLVVGGWNPATDEPSNSDRYLARRLEAAGADYKGVALTNFLLGAAVAASVWLAVGVLAEHWIVPGGLPRTVRWGWLAVGLGALVAAAIRWLLPLVRYRVNLVYAARAIEREHPELHNDLVNTVLVKAHPEGSTAVVVRSLEKRAAKRLADVPSEGVIDRTLAVRLALALAAGVGIACLYELIAPKSLLVSAVRLVAPWAGISAPSRVRIDPPRLHWRMPGAGFVDPQQFDGAVDGHDVAVDRGSATLVRGRQLVLAAAIRGLRGGEQPIVHAVPLRDDGSPDPAA
;
A
#
# COMPACT_ATOMS: atom_id res chain seq x y z
N MET A 1 25.43 -52.65 -76.47
CA MET A 1 25.84 -51.31 -76.12
C MET A 1 24.63 -50.65 -75.46
N ALA A 2 24.62 -50.60 -74.11
CA ALA A 2 23.57 -50.02 -73.34
C ALA A 2 24.14 -48.76 -72.67
N SER A 3 23.58 -47.60 -72.96
CA SER A 3 23.97 -46.35 -72.42
C SER A 3 23.31 -46.19 -71.06
N VAL A 4 24.13 -46.11 -70.02
CA VAL A 4 23.66 -45.74 -68.63
C VAL A 4 23.52 -44.25 -68.57
N SER A 5 22.25 -43.75 -68.40
CA SER A 5 21.94 -42.39 -68.09
C SER A 5 22.28 -42.14 -66.63
N SER A 6 23.21 -41.22 -66.36
CA SER A 6 23.54 -40.75 -65.04
C SER A 6 22.40 -39.80 -64.54
N ASN A 7 21.72 -40.27 -63.55
CA ASN A 7 20.74 -39.49 -62.85
C ASN A 7 21.45 -38.44 -61.93
N ASN A 8 21.38 -37.17 -62.30
CA ASN A 8 21.86 -36.07 -61.50
C ASN A 8 21.15 -36.08 -60.11
N GLY A 9 21.90 -36.47 -59.10
CA GLY A 9 21.45 -36.27 -57.72
C GLY A 9 21.33 -34.78 -57.42
N GLU A 10 20.12 -34.23 -57.48
CA GLU A 10 19.83 -32.98 -56.80
C GLU A 10 20.06 -33.20 -55.31
N SER A 11 21.21 -32.75 -54.85
CA SER A 11 21.44 -32.54 -53.43
C SER A 11 20.44 -31.50 -52.94
N LEU A 12 19.36 -31.95 -52.26
CA LEU A 12 18.52 -31.08 -51.44
C LEU A 12 19.44 -30.37 -50.46
N VAL A 13 19.84 -29.15 -50.79
CA VAL A 13 20.47 -28.22 -49.85
C VAL A 13 19.38 -27.87 -48.84
N VAL A 14 19.33 -28.64 -47.74
CA VAL A 14 18.47 -28.32 -46.62
C VAL A 14 19.07 -27.10 -45.94
N GLY A 15 18.65 -25.94 -46.40
CA GLY A 15 19.06 -24.68 -45.80
C GLY A 15 18.71 -24.66 -44.30
N GLY A 16 19.67 -24.27 -43.46
CA GLY A 16 19.44 -24.02 -42.05
C GLY A 16 18.37 -22.98 -41.87
N TRP A 17 17.56 -23.10 -40.84
CA TRP A 17 16.59 -22.10 -40.50
C TRP A 17 17.28 -20.78 -40.07
N ASN A 18 16.89 -19.67 -40.70
CA ASN A 18 17.40 -18.35 -40.38
C ASN A 18 16.23 -17.40 -40.00
N PRO A 19 16.17 -16.97 -38.74
CA PRO A 19 15.06 -16.07 -38.25
C PRO A 19 15.00 -14.72 -38.97
N ALA A 20 16.09 -14.30 -39.62
CA ALA A 20 16.17 -13.03 -40.30
C ALA A 20 15.63 -13.07 -41.77
N THR A 21 15.62 -14.24 -42.39
CA THR A 21 15.28 -14.40 -43.80
C THR A 21 14.01 -15.22 -44.06
N ASP A 22 13.63 -16.08 -43.12
CA ASP A 22 12.45 -16.93 -43.23
C ASP A 22 11.19 -16.18 -42.81
N GLU A 23 10.20 -16.07 -43.69
CA GLU A 23 8.89 -15.47 -43.34
C GLU A 23 8.20 -16.24 -42.20
N PRO A 24 7.71 -15.53 -41.15
CA PRO A 24 7.05 -16.18 -40.04
C PRO A 24 5.77 -16.88 -40.48
N SER A 25 5.65 -18.15 -40.16
CA SER A 25 4.47 -18.97 -40.47
C SER A 25 3.23 -18.44 -39.66
N ASN A 26 2.01 -18.78 -40.12
CA ASN A 26 0.81 -18.49 -39.40
C ASN A 26 0.82 -19.11 -37.96
N SER A 27 1.42 -20.29 -37.84
CA SER A 27 1.62 -20.98 -36.56
C SER A 27 2.57 -20.19 -35.65
N ASP A 28 3.64 -19.64 -36.23
CA ASP A 28 4.59 -18.80 -35.49
C ASP A 28 3.92 -17.50 -34.94
N ARG A 29 3.19 -16.81 -35.82
CA ARG A 29 2.46 -15.60 -35.37
C ARG A 29 1.43 -15.90 -34.30
N TYR A 30 0.77 -17.05 -34.36
CA TYR A 30 -0.17 -17.50 -33.34
C TYR A 30 0.53 -17.76 -32.01
N LEU A 31 1.63 -18.53 -32.03
CA LEU A 31 2.45 -18.85 -30.86
C LEU A 31 3.01 -17.56 -30.21
N ALA A 32 3.56 -16.65 -31.02
CA ALA A 32 4.11 -15.39 -30.52
C ALA A 32 3.05 -14.58 -29.78
N ARG A 33 1.86 -14.39 -30.38
CA ARG A 33 0.75 -13.66 -29.74
C ARG A 33 0.30 -14.31 -28.45
N ARG A 34 0.18 -15.61 -28.39
CA ARG A 34 -0.21 -16.34 -27.18
C ARG A 34 0.83 -16.24 -26.07
N LEU A 35 2.11 -16.35 -26.41
CA LEU A 35 3.21 -16.20 -25.46
C LEU A 35 3.35 -14.76 -24.96
N GLU A 36 3.13 -13.76 -25.83
CA GLU A 36 3.11 -12.35 -25.44
C GLU A 36 1.92 -12.05 -24.49
N ALA A 37 0.73 -12.57 -24.79
CA ALA A 37 -0.43 -12.44 -23.92
C ALA A 37 -0.18 -13.07 -22.54
N ALA A 38 0.33 -14.32 -22.49
CA ALA A 38 0.69 -14.98 -21.24
C ALA A 38 1.78 -14.21 -20.46
N GLY A 39 2.75 -13.61 -21.18
CA GLY A 39 3.76 -12.74 -20.59
C GLY A 39 3.18 -11.45 -19.98
N ALA A 40 2.18 -10.85 -20.63
CA ALA A 40 1.47 -9.68 -20.14
C ALA A 40 0.64 -10.02 -18.89
N ASP A 41 -0.08 -11.14 -18.92
CA ASP A 41 -0.86 -11.65 -17.79
C ASP A 41 0.04 -11.94 -16.58
N TYR A 42 1.19 -12.57 -16.79
CA TYR A 42 2.19 -12.81 -15.74
C TYR A 42 2.64 -11.48 -15.08
N LYS A 43 2.96 -10.47 -15.90
CA LYS A 43 3.31 -9.16 -15.37
C LYS A 43 2.16 -8.53 -14.58
N GLY A 44 0.94 -8.65 -15.08
CA GLY A 44 -0.25 -8.16 -14.40
C GLY A 44 -0.43 -8.79 -13.01
N VAL A 45 -0.36 -10.12 -12.93
CA VAL A 45 -0.46 -10.84 -11.66
C VAL A 45 0.70 -10.53 -10.72
N ALA A 46 1.94 -10.46 -11.23
CA ALA A 46 3.11 -10.12 -10.43
C ALA A 46 3.03 -8.68 -9.88
N LEU A 47 2.55 -7.72 -10.69
CA LEU A 47 2.30 -6.35 -10.25
C LEU A 47 1.21 -6.29 -9.19
N THR A 48 0.10 -7.00 -9.38
CA THR A 48 -1.00 -7.09 -8.40
C THR A 48 -0.51 -7.68 -7.09
N ASN A 49 0.27 -8.76 -7.13
CA ASN A 49 0.87 -9.37 -5.94
C ASN A 49 1.80 -8.40 -5.21
N PHE A 50 2.62 -7.64 -5.94
CA PHE A 50 3.49 -6.62 -5.36
C PHE A 50 2.67 -5.51 -4.69
N LEU A 51 1.66 -4.96 -5.37
CA LEU A 51 0.84 -3.87 -4.83
C LEU A 51 0.06 -4.31 -3.58
N LEU A 52 -0.56 -5.49 -3.62
CA LEU A 52 -1.26 -6.04 -2.47
C LEU A 52 -0.30 -6.35 -1.32
N GLY A 53 0.86 -6.94 -1.60
CA GLY A 53 1.89 -7.20 -0.61
C GLY A 53 2.42 -5.92 0.04
N ALA A 54 2.67 -4.88 -0.75
CA ALA A 54 3.06 -3.56 -0.27
C ALA A 54 1.96 -2.92 0.59
N ALA A 55 0.69 -3.03 0.19
CA ALA A 55 -0.44 -2.53 0.96
C ALA A 55 -0.59 -3.25 2.31
N VAL A 56 -0.45 -4.58 2.34
CA VAL A 56 -0.45 -5.36 3.59
C VAL A 56 0.72 -4.95 4.49
N ALA A 57 1.93 -4.86 3.94
CA ALA A 57 3.12 -4.46 4.70
C ALA A 57 2.99 -3.04 5.26
N ALA A 58 2.48 -2.09 4.47
CA ALA A 58 2.22 -0.72 4.92
C ALA A 58 1.14 -0.67 6.03
N SER A 59 0.08 -1.48 5.90
CA SER A 59 -0.98 -1.58 6.92
C SER A 59 -0.43 -2.13 8.24
N VAL A 60 0.39 -3.18 8.19
CA VAL A 60 1.06 -3.74 9.37
C VAL A 60 2.01 -2.71 10.00
N TRP A 61 2.81 -2.01 9.18
CA TRP A 61 3.72 -0.97 9.64
C TRP A 61 2.98 0.16 10.36
N LEU A 62 1.88 0.64 9.78
CA LEU A 62 1.03 1.65 10.41
C LEU A 62 0.39 1.13 11.70
N ALA A 63 -0.13 -0.11 11.70
CA ALA A 63 -0.73 -0.70 12.88
C ALA A 63 0.26 -0.79 14.05
N VAL A 64 1.51 -1.20 13.81
CA VAL A 64 2.57 -1.22 14.82
C VAL A 64 2.84 0.18 15.36
N GLY A 65 2.93 1.19 14.49
CA GLY A 65 3.12 2.59 14.89
C GLY A 65 1.96 3.12 15.73
N VAL A 66 0.72 2.83 15.34
CA VAL A 66 -0.49 3.22 16.10
C VAL A 66 -0.52 2.54 17.47
N LEU A 67 -0.22 1.24 17.54
CA LEU A 67 -0.15 0.53 18.82
C LEU A 67 0.93 1.11 19.74
N ALA A 68 2.09 1.46 19.17
CA ALA A 68 3.15 2.12 19.93
C ALA A 68 2.68 3.49 20.48
N GLU A 69 1.99 4.27 19.65
CA GLU A 69 1.46 5.58 20.05
C GLU A 69 0.35 5.50 21.10
N HIS A 70 -0.49 4.44 21.04
CA HIS A 70 -1.64 4.30 21.94
C HIS A 70 -1.26 3.72 23.31
N TRP A 71 -0.36 2.72 23.32
CA TRP A 71 -0.14 1.87 24.50
C TRP A 71 1.25 1.97 25.09
N ILE A 72 2.27 2.26 24.27
CA ILE A 72 3.67 2.22 24.73
C ILE A 72 4.15 3.61 25.18
N VAL A 73 3.79 4.68 24.42
CA VAL A 73 4.30 6.02 24.70
C VAL A 73 3.20 6.89 25.29
N PRO A 74 3.26 7.22 26.62
CA PRO A 74 2.33 8.17 27.22
C PRO A 74 2.41 9.54 26.50
N GLY A 75 1.27 10.07 26.06
CA GLY A 75 1.21 11.35 25.34
C GLY A 75 1.51 11.24 23.83
N GLY A 76 1.75 10.04 23.31
CA GLY A 76 2.00 9.78 21.90
C GLY A 76 3.46 10.01 21.46
N LEU A 77 3.80 9.57 20.26
CA LEU A 77 5.15 9.64 19.71
C LEU A 77 5.59 11.10 19.45
N PRO A 78 6.81 11.51 19.87
CA PRO A 78 7.36 12.82 19.57
C PRO A 78 7.54 13.02 18.06
N ARG A 79 7.53 14.28 17.60
CA ARG A 79 7.59 14.61 16.18
C ARG A 79 8.83 14.03 15.47
N THR A 80 9.97 14.03 16.12
CA THR A 80 11.22 13.48 15.59
C THR A 80 11.13 11.98 15.32
N VAL A 81 10.55 11.22 16.26
CA VAL A 81 10.34 9.78 16.10
C VAL A 81 9.37 9.47 14.97
N ARG A 82 8.30 10.27 14.80
CA ARG A 82 7.35 10.11 13.68
C ARG A 82 8.01 10.33 12.32
N TRP A 83 8.92 11.32 12.20
CA TRP A 83 9.71 11.51 10.99
C TRP A 83 10.63 10.31 10.71
N GLY A 84 11.31 9.78 11.74
CA GLY A 84 12.11 8.56 11.61
C GLY A 84 11.27 7.35 11.18
N TRP A 85 10.10 7.18 11.78
CA TRP A 85 9.15 6.14 11.43
C TRP A 85 8.73 6.21 9.96
N LEU A 86 8.29 7.38 9.51
CA LEU A 86 7.91 7.61 8.12
C LEU A 86 9.08 7.36 7.15
N ALA A 87 10.28 7.85 7.49
CA ALA A 87 11.47 7.68 6.65
C ALA A 87 11.85 6.20 6.49
N VAL A 88 11.78 5.40 7.56
CA VAL A 88 12.07 3.96 7.51
C VAL A 88 11.01 3.23 6.67
N GLY A 89 9.71 3.51 6.89
CA GLY A 89 8.64 2.89 6.12
C GLY A 89 8.70 3.21 4.62
N LEU A 90 8.91 4.50 4.29
CA LEU A 90 9.06 4.93 2.91
C LEU A 90 10.33 4.38 2.27
N GLY A 91 11.45 4.38 2.99
CA GLY A 91 12.72 3.80 2.54
C GLY A 91 12.59 2.30 2.23
N ALA A 92 11.93 1.55 3.10
CA ALA A 92 11.65 0.13 2.88
C ALA A 92 10.76 -0.10 1.64
N LEU A 93 9.71 0.72 1.45
CA LEU A 93 8.83 0.63 0.28
C LEU A 93 9.59 0.95 -1.02
N VAL A 94 10.42 1.99 -1.02
CA VAL A 94 11.25 2.35 -2.17
C VAL A 94 12.27 1.25 -2.47
N ALA A 95 12.94 0.70 -1.47
CA ALA A 95 13.87 -0.42 -1.64
C ALA A 95 13.17 -1.66 -2.22
N ALA A 96 11.97 -1.99 -1.74
CA ALA A 96 11.15 -3.07 -2.28
C ALA A 96 10.75 -2.79 -3.75
N ALA A 97 10.36 -1.56 -4.08
CA ALA A 97 10.02 -1.17 -5.44
C ALA A 97 11.23 -1.30 -6.39
N ILE A 98 12.40 -0.84 -5.97
CA ILE A 98 13.64 -0.98 -6.75
C ILE A 98 14.01 -2.46 -6.93
N ARG A 99 13.87 -3.28 -5.88
CA ARG A 99 14.31 -4.69 -5.90
C ARG A 99 13.38 -5.60 -6.71
N TRP A 100 12.07 -5.35 -6.68
CA TRP A 100 11.06 -6.24 -7.25
C TRP A 100 10.24 -5.62 -8.38
N LEU A 101 9.80 -4.37 -8.24
CA LEU A 101 8.95 -3.72 -9.23
C LEU A 101 9.77 -3.24 -10.44
N LEU A 102 10.92 -2.62 -10.22
CA LEU A 102 11.75 -2.08 -11.31
C LEU A 102 12.19 -3.16 -12.31
N PRO A 103 12.68 -4.36 -11.90
CA PRO A 103 12.97 -5.45 -12.83
C PRO A 103 11.74 -5.92 -13.60
N LEU A 104 10.58 -6.03 -12.93
CA LEU A 104 9.34 -6.48 -13.55
C LEU A 104 8.88 -5.56 -14.69
N VAL A 105 9.04 -4.23 -14.49
CA VAL A 105 8.65 -3.23 -15.49
C VAL A 105 9.72 -3.11 -16.60
N ARG A 106 11.00 -3.12 -16.23
CA ARG A 106 12.10 -2.82 -17.15
C ARG A 106 12.45 -3.98 -18.09
N TYR A 107 12.34 -5.21 -17.59
CA TYR A 107 12.70 -6.39 -18.42
C TYR A 107 11.47 -6.96 -19.13
N ARG A 108 11.66 -7.35 -20.40
CA ARG A 108 10.69 -8.17 -21.12
C ARG A 108 10.64 -9.56 -20.50
N VAL A 109 9.46 -10.12 -20.37
CA VAL A 109 9.33 -11.52 -19.93
C VAL A 109 10.00 -12.40 -20.98
N ASN A 110 10.94 -13.23 -20.54
CA ASN A 110 11.56 -14.20 -21.42
C ASN A 110 10.48 -15.18 -21.92
N LEU A 111 10.37 -15.33 -23.25
CA LEU A 111 9.38 -16.20 -23.88
C LEU A 111 9.49 -17.66 -23.39
N VAL A 112 10.70 -18.11 -23.05
CA VAL A 112 10.91 -19.44 -22.43
C VAL A 112 10.21 -19.54 -21.08
N TYR A 113 10.19 -18.45 -20.32
CA TYR A 113 9.53 -18.42 -19.02
C TYR A 113 7.99 -18.45 -19.17
N ALA A 114 7.46 -17.73 -20.16
CA ALA A 114 6.04 -17.74 -20.50
C ALA A 114 5.61 -19.14 -20.99
N ALA A 115 6.39 -19.75 -21.88
CA ALA A 115 6.16 -21.12 -22.35
C ALA A 115 6.14 -22.13 -21.19
N ARG A 116 7.11 -22.05 -20.28
CA ARG A 116 7.19 -22.94 -19.11
C ARG A 116 6.03 -22.71 -18.12
N ALA A 117 5.53 -21.48 -17.98
CA ALA A 117 4.37 -21.20 -17.15
C ALA A 117 3.11 -21.87 -17.71
N ILE A 118 2.89 -21.79 -19.02
CA ILE A 118 1.76 -22.44 -19.70
C ILE A 118 1.86 -23.97 -19.54
N GLU A 119 3.04 -24.56 -19.76
CA GLU A 119 3.21 -26.01 -19.67
C GLU A 119 3.13 -26.57 -18.25
N ARG A 120 3.38 -25.74 -17.23
CA ARG A 120 3.18 -26.15 -15.83
C ARG A 120 1.72 -26.37 -15.49
N GLU A 121 0.84 -25.52 -16.02
CA GLU A 121 -0.62 -25.63 -15.84
C GLU A 121 -1.24 -26.69 -16.78
N HIS A 122 -0.57 -26.95 -17.93
CA HIS A 122 -1.02 -27.85 -18.98
C HIS A 122 0.04 -28.89 -19.29
N PRO A 123 0.21 -29.94 -18.45
CA PRO A 123 1.20 -31.00 -18.65
C PRO A 123 1.03 -31.78 -19.97
N GLU A 124 -0.17 -31.76 -20.56
CA GLU A 124 -0.49 -32.33 -21.84
C GLU A 124 0.30 -31.75 -23.01
N LEU A 125 0.91 -30.57 -22.85
CA LEU A 125 1.78 -29.96 -23.87
C LEU A 125 3.15 -30.63 -24.00
N HIS A 126 3.58 -31.46 -23.03
CA HIS A 126 4.79 -32.30 -23.06
C HIS A 126 6.07 -31.54 -23.46
N ASN A 127 6.28 -30.32 -22.97
CA ASN A 127 7.41 -29.43 -23.28
C ASN A 127 7.53 -29.02 -24.78
N ASP A 128 6.51 -29.21 -25.60
CA ASP A 128 6.55 -28.84 -27.02
C ASP A 128 6.71 -27.33 -27.23
N LEU A 129 6.11 -26.50 -26.34
CA LEU A 129 6.22 -25.04 -26.36
C LEU A 129 7.64 -24.58 -25.99
N VAL A 130 8.15 -25.08 -24.87
CA VAL A 130 9.49 -24.73 -24.37
C VAL A 130 10.53 -25.16 -25.40
N ASN A 131 10.43 -26.37 -25.94
CA ASN A 131 11.33 -26.87 -26.96
C ASN A 131 11.27 -26.01 -28.23
N THR A 132 10.10 -25.63 -28.70
CA THR A 132 9.94 -24.74 -29.86
C THR A 132 10.64 -23.40 -29.64
N VAL A 133 10.44 -22.75 -28.45
CA VAL A 133 11.07 -21.49 -28.13
C VAL A 133 12.59 -21.61 -28.00
N LEU A 134 13.10 -22.68 -27.39
CA LEU A 134 14.53 -22.94 -27.24
C LEU A 134 15.23 -23.18 -28.58
N VAL A 135 14.63 -23.99 -29.47
CA VAL A 135 15.17 -24.23 -30.81
C VAL A 135 15.21 -22.95 -31.64
N LYS A 136 14.21 -22.07 -31.48
CA LYS A 136 14.21 -20.75 -32.13
C LYS A 136 15.27 -19.78 -31.55
N ALA A 137 15.54 -19.88 -30.28
CA ALA A 137 16.56 -19.05 -29.63
C ALA A 137 17.99 -19.51 -30.00
N HIS A 138 18.18 -20.81 -30.31
CA HIS A 138 19.46 -21.39 -30.65
C HIS A 138 19.30 -22.26 -31.90
N PRO A 139 19.23 -21.65 -33.09
CA PRO A 139 18.95 -22.36 -34.34
C PRO A 139 20.10 -23.22 -34.88
N GLU A 140 21.26 -23.19 -34.20
CA GLU A 140 22.45 -23.93 -34.64
C GLU A 140 22.17 -25.42 -34.82
N GLY A 141 22.29 -25.91 -36.04
CA GLY A 141 22.05 -27.32 -36.39
C GLY A 141 20.59 -27.70 -36.65
N SER A 142 19.65 -26.79 -36.56
CA SER A 142 18.23 -27.07 -36.82
C SER A 142 17.84 -26.74 -38.24
N THR A 143 17.20 -27.70 -38.93
CA THR A 143 16.69 -27.51 -40.29
C THR A 143 15.36 -26.75 -40.25
N ALA A 144 15.09 -25.87 -41.22
CA ALA A 144 13.83 -25.12 -41.32
C ALA A 144 12.57 -26.02 -41.28
N VAL A 145 12.68 -27.24 -41.86
CA VAL A 145 11.59 -28.23 -41.84
C VAL A 145 11.29 -28.69 -40.40
N VAL A 146 12.33 -28.95 -39.58
CA VAL A 146 12.16 -29.35 -38.16
C VAL A 146 11.54 -28.24 -37.36
N VAL A 147 12.00 -27.00 -37.50
CA VAL A 147 11.45 -25.83 -36.77
C VAL A 147 9.98 -25.66 -37.12
N ARG A 148 9.60 -25.67 -38.40
CA ARG A 148 8.20 -25.55 -38.85
C ARG A 148 7.30 -26.69 -38.35
N SER A 149 7.83 -27.91 -38.29
CA SER A 149 7.08 -29.05 -37.74
C SER A 149 6.80 -28.91 -36.23
N LEU A 150 7.78 -28.44 -35.46
CA LEU A 150 7.63 -28.15 -34.04
C LEU A 150 6.61 -27.00 -33.79
N GLU A 151 6.72 -25.94 -34.58
CA GLU A 151 5.75 -24.79 -34.50
C GLU A 151 4.32 -25.26 -34.77
N LYS A 152 4.11 -26.04 -35.84
CA LYS A 152 2.77 -26.54 -36.21
C LYS A 152 2.21 -27.46 -35.12
N ARG A 153 3.05 -28.30 -34.51
CA ARG A 153 2.66 -29.22 -33.46
C ARG A 153 2.34 -28.45 -32.15
N ALA A 154 3.21 -27.54 -31.76
CA ALA A 154 2.98 -26.68 -30.57
C ALA A 154 1.74 -25.82 -30.74
N ALA A 155 1.55 -25.21 -31.93
CA ALA A 155 0.36 -24.37 -32.19
C ALA A 155 -0.94 -25.19 -32.16
N LYS A 156 -0.94 -26.41 -32.72
CA LYS A 156 -2.09 -27.30 -32.70
C LYS A 156 -2.49 -27.66 -31.24
N ARG A 157 -1.52 -28.08 -30.44
CA ARG A 157 -1.77 -28.44 -29.02
C ARG A 157 -2.20 -27.23 -28.20
N LEU A 158 -1.58 -26.08 -28.44
CA LEU A 158 -1.95 -24.85 -27.75
C LEU A 158 -3.34 -24.34 -28.14
N ALA A 159 -3.85 -24.65 -29.31
CA ALA A 159 -5.20 -24.29 -29.74
C ALA A 159 -6.27 -25.00 -28.91
N ASP A 160 -5.99 -26.21 -28.42
CA ASP A 160 -6.90 -26.99 -27.58
C ASP A 160 -6.87 -26.53 -26.10
N VAL A 161 -5.92 -25.65 -25.73
CA VAL A 161 -5.77 -25.12 -24.36
C VAL A 161 -6.56 -23.82 -24.19
N PRO A 162 -7.43 -23.72 -23.15
CA PRO A 162 -8.15 -22.49 -22.85
C PRO A 162 -7.17 -21.32 -22.58
N SER A 163 -7.53 -20.12 -23.05
CA SER A 163 -6.69 -18.93 -22.85
C SER A 163 -6.83 -18.33 -21.45
N GLU A 164 -7.81 -18.76 -20.68
CA GLU A 164 -8.12 -18.22 -19.35
C GLU A 164 -7.58 -19.14 -18.26
N GLY A 165 -6.97 -18.54 -17.21
CA GLY A 165 -6.54 -19.26 -16.03
C GLY A 165 -5.09 -19.76 -15.99
N VAL A 166 -4.28 -19.42 -17.00
CA VAL A 166 -2.86 -19.90 -17.13
C VAL A 166 -1.95 -19.46 -15.97
N ILE A 167 -2.37 -18.48 -15.12
CA ILE A 167 -1.52 -17.95 -14.05
C ILE A 167 -2.19 -18.06 -12.71
N ASP A 168 -1.50 -18.70 -11.77
CA ASP A 168 -1.93 -18.85 -10.39
C ASP A 168 -2.13 -17.49 -9.70
N ARG A 169 -3.37 -17.19 -9.30
CA ARG A 169 -3.78 -15.97 -8.59
C ARG A 169 -3.99 -16.20 -7.09
N THR A 170 -3.69 -17.38 -6.58
CA THR A 170 -3.95 -17.74 -5.17
C THR A 170 -3.23 -16.80 -4.21
N LEU A 171 -2.03 -16.35 -4.52
CA LEU A 171 -1.30 -15.38 -3.70
C LEU A 171 -2.02 -14.03 -3.67
N ALA A 172 -2.50 -13.52 -4.81
CA ALA A 172 -3.26 -12.27 -4.87
C ALA A 172 -4.52 -12.35 -4.00
N VAL A 173 -5.25 -13.45 -4.09
CA VAL A 173 -6.47 -13.68 -3.29
C VAL A 173 -6.15 -13.72 -1.79
N ARG A 174 -5.09 -14.44 -1.40
CA ARG A 174 -4.66 -14.51 0.02
C ARG A 174 -4.25 -13.12 0.56
N LEU A 175 -3.51 -12.33 -0.22
CA LEU A 175 -3.12 -10.98 0.17
C LEU A 175 -4.32 -10.04 0.25
N ALA A 176 -5.27 -10.15 -0.68
CA ALA A 176 -6.51 -9.37 -0.65
C ALA A 176 -7.36 -9.72 0.59
N LEU A 177 -7.48 -11.00 0.92
CA LEU A 177 -8.16 -11.45 2.14
C LEU A 177 -7.45 -10.96 3.40
N ALA A 178 -6.12 -11.02 3.44
CA ALA A 178 -5.33 -10.51 4.56
C ALA A 178 -5.54 -8.99 4.74
N LEU A 179 -5.57 -8.23 3.65
CA LEU A 179 -5.85 -6.80 3.68
C LEU A 179 -7.27 -6.52 4.17
N ALA A 180 -8.27 -7.24 3.67
CA ALA A 180 -9.66 -7.10 4.09
C ALA A 180 -9.83 -7.44 5.58
N ALA A 181 -9.19 -8.51 6.06
CA ALA A 181 -9.17 -8.87 7.48
C ALA A 181 -8.50 -7.76 8.32
N GLY A 182 -7.37 -7.21 7.87
CA GLY A 182 -6.70 -6.10 8.53
C GLY A 182 -7.59 -4.86 8.66
N VAL A 183 -8.30 -4.50 7.59
CA VAL A 183 -9.29 -3.40 7.61
C VAL A 183 -10.43 -3.71 8.58
N GLY A 184 -10.97 -4.93 8.56
CA GLY A 184 -12.01 -5.35 9.51
C GLY A 184 -11.57 -5.23 10.97
N ILE A 185 -10.35 -5.68 11.29
CA ILE A 185 -9.74 -5.54 12.63
C ILE A 185 -9.58 -4.05 13.00
N ALA A 186 -9.12 -3.21 12.06
CA ALA A 186 -8.98 -1.78 12.30
C ALA A 186 -10.32 -1.09 12.57
N CYS A 187 -11.37 -1.44 11.83
CA CYS A 187 -12.73 -0.95 12.07
C CYS A 187 -13.25 -1.38 13.45
N LEU A 188 -13.04 -2.64 13.82
CA LEU A 188 -13.43 -3.14 15.14
C LEU A 188 -12.67 -2.44 16.27
N TYR A 189 -11.37 -2.22 16.06
CA TYR A 189 -10.55 -1.50 17.01
C TYR A 189 -11.04 -0.05 17.19
N GLU A 190 -11.40 0.67 16.12
CA GLU A 190 -11.91 2.05 16.19
C GLU A 190 -13.22 2.13 16.97
N LEU A 191 -14.07 1.09 16.92
CA LEU A 191 -15.32 1.02 17.68
C LEU A 191 -15.12 0.80 19.19
N ILE A 192 -14.08 0.04 19.56
CA ILE A 192 -13.84 -0.40 20.94
C ILE A 192 -12.84 0.51 21.66
N ALA A 193 -11.84 1.00 20.93
CA ALA A 193 -10.73 1.75 21.52
C ALA A 193 -11.16 3.16 21.96
N PRO A 194 -10.68 3.63 23.12
CA PRO A 194 -10.98 4.99 23.61
C PRO A 194 -10.24 6.07 22.82
N LYS A 195 -9.26 5.70 22.02
CA LYS A 195 -8.43 6.60 21.22
C LYS A 195 -8.65 6.30 19.74
N SER A 196 -8.76 7.33 18.90
CA SER A 196 -8.97 7.16 17.46
C SER A 196 -7.71 6.65 16.76
N LEU A 197 -7.85 5.48 16.12
CA LEU A 197 -6.83 4.87 15.26
C LEU A 197 -6.52 5.78 14.06
N LEU A 198 -7.57 6.36 13.45
CA LEU A 198 -7.41 7.20 12.26
C LEU A 198 -6.59 8.45 12.53
N VAL A 199 -6.81 9.12 13.68
CA VAL A 199 -6.01 10.28 14.06
C VAL A 199 -4.54 9.93 14.24
N SER A 200 -4.24 8.79 14.86
CA SER A 200 -2.86 8.31 15.02
C SER A 200 -2.23 7.91 13.70
N ALA A 201 -2.96 7.22 12.82
CA ALA A 201 -2.47 6.86 11.49
C ALA A 201 -2.12 8.11 10.67
N VAL A 202 -2.99 9.13 10.66
CA VAL A 202 -2.72 10.40 9.97
C VAL A 202 -1.50 11.10 10.56
N ARG A 203 -1.31 11.09 11.89
CA ARG A 203 -0.14 11.69 12.55
C ARG A 203 1.18 11.00 12.16
N LEU A 204 1.16 9.68 11.96
CA LEU A 204 2.33 8.91 11.54
C LEU A 204 2.68 9.15 10.08
N VAL A 205 1.67 9.29 9.20
CA VAL A 205 1.86 9.54 7.77
C VAL A 205 2.15 11.01 7.47
N ALA A 206 1.61 11.93 8.28
CA ALA A 206 1.80 13.37 8.12
C ALA A 206 2.42 14.00 9.39
N PRO A 207 3.68 13.72 9.71
CA PRO A 207 4.35 14.24 10.91
C PRO A 207 4.48 15.77 10.94
N TRP A 208 4.33 16.43 9.78
CA TRP A 208 4.30 17.90 9.65
C TRP A 208 2.96 18.49 10.05
N ALA A 209 1.87 17.74 10.01
CA ALA A 209 0.58 18.23 10.46
C ALA A 209 0.62 18.42 11.98
N GLY A 210 0.19 19.59 12.45
CA GLY A 210 0.16 19.93 13.88
C GLY A 210 -0.96 19.24 14.67
N ILE A 211 -1.30 17.98 14.31
CA ILE A 211 -2.37 17.22 14.93
C ILE A 211 -1.98 16.81 16.35
N SER A 212 -2.80 17.16 17.33
CA SER A 212 -2.62 16.80 18.75
C SER A 212 -2.63 15.27 18.94
N ALA A 213 -1.96 14.78 19.99
CA ALA A 213 -1.97 13.38 20.33
C ALA A 213 -3.41 12.90 20.61
N PRO A 214 -3.77 11.67 20.19
CA PRO A 214 -5.06 11.11 20.52
C PRO A 214 -5.14 10.95 22.04
N SER A 215 -6.00 11.73 22.65
CA SER A 215 -6.26 11.72 24.09
C SER A 215 -7.58 11.02 24.36
N ARG A 216 -7.60 10.23 25.42
CA ARG A 216 -8.84 9.69 25.98
C ARG A 216 -9.73 10.79 26.54
N VAL A 217 -9.08 11.83 27.09
CA VAL A 217 -9.76 12.98 27.68
C VAL A 217 -9.97 14.03 26.60
N ARG A 218 -11.20 14.43 26.39
CA ARG A 218 -11.58 15.56 25.55
C ARG A 218 -12.00 16.72 26.43
N ILE A 219 -11.42 17.87 26.16
CA ILE A 219 -11.79 19.13 26.77
C ILE A 219 -12.53 19.91 25.68
N ASP A 220 -13.80 20.18 25.90
CA ASP A 220 -14.57 21.05 25.01
C ASP A 220 -14.02 22.46 25.10
N PRO A 221 -14.18 23.32 24.08
CA PRO A 221 -13.69 24.69 24.13
C PRO A 221 -14.14 25.41 25.41
N PRO A 222 -13.22 26.00 26.17
CA PRO A 222 -13.60 26.69 27.42
C PRO A 222 -14.50 27.87 27.12
N ARG A 223 -15.52 28.03 27.94
CA ARG A 223 -16.38 29.18 27.93
C ARG A 223 -15.98 30.11 29.07
N LEU A 224 -15.89 31.40 28.80
CA LEU A 224 -15.59 32.42 29.77
C LEU A 224 -16.88 33.19 30.09
N HIS A 225 -17.24 33.29 31.37
CA HIS A 225 -18.41 34.02 31.83
C HIS A 225 -17.99 35.08 32.83
N TRP A 226 -18.58 36.26 32.71
CA TRP A 226 -18.47 37.30 33.71
C TRP A 226 -19.39 36.98 34.90
N ARG A 227 -18.86 37.12 36.10
CA ARG A 227 -19.67 37.01 37.28
C ARG A 227 -20.16 38.38 37.73
N MET A 228 -21.43 38.49 38.08
CA MET A 228 -21.97 39.71 38.67
C MET A 228 -21.39 39.92 40.06
N PRO A 229 -21.03 41.18 40.42
CA PRO A 229 -20.62 41.52 41.80
C PRO A 229 -21.76 41.20 42.75
N GLY A 230 -21.48 40.44 43.84
CA GLY A 230 -22.45 40.12 44.88
C GLY A 230 -23.10 38.72 44.80
N ALA A 231 -22.92 37.97 43.72
CA ALA A 231 -23.31 36.56 43.70
C ALA A 231 -22.37 35.73 44.57
N GLY A 232 -22.89 34.95 45.52
CA GLY A 232 -22.10 34.09 46.43
C GLY A 232 -21.21 33.10 45.69
N PHE A 233 -20.25 32.49 46.38
CA PHE A 233 -19.37 31.45 45.78
C PHE A 233 -20.24 30.28 45.32
N VAL A 234 -20.17 29.91 44.05
CA VAL A 234 -20.86 28.71 43.54
C VAL A 234 -19.91 27.52 43.72
N ASP A 235 -20.37 26.49 44.42
CA ASP A 235 -19.65 25.24 44.55
C ASP A 235 -19.46 24.63 43.16
N PRO A 236 -18.22 24.31 42.74
CA PRO A 236 -17.95 23.70 41.46
C PRO A 236 -18.69 22.39 41.22
N GLN A 237 -19.14 21.70 42.28
CA GLN A 237 -19.93 20.45 42.19
C GLN A 237 -21.42 20.70 41.90
N GLN A 238 -21.92 21.91 42.09
CA GLN A 238 -23.31 22.31 41.81
C GLN A 238 -23.47 23.11 40.52
N PHE A 239 -22.43 23.14 39.68
CA PHE A 239 -22.44 23.87 38.44
C PHE A 239 -23.30 23.16 37.39
N ASP A 240 -24.55 23.58 37.25
CA ASP A 240 -25.55 23.06 36.29
C ASP A 240 -25.44 23.74 34.89
N GLY A 241 -24.29 24.29 34.56
CA GLY A 241 -24.06 24.89 33.24
C GLY A 241 -24.70 26.26 33.02
N ALA A 242 -25.56 26.73 33.91
CA ALA A 242 -26.18 28.06 33.88
C ALA A 242 -25.40 29.00 34.80
N VAL A 243 -24.56 29.85 34.23
CA VAL A 243 -23.97 30.97 34.97
C VAL A 243 -24.79 32.21 34.67
N ASP A 244 -25.33 32.82 35.69
CA ASP A 244 -25.90 34.19 35.58
C ASP A 244 -24.77 35.16 35.24
N GLY A 245 -24.56 35.38 33.96
CA GLY A 245 -23.52 36.28 33.48
C GLY A 245 -23.48 36.33 31.94
N HIS A 246 -22.88 37.36 31.41
CA HIS A 246 -22.71 37.51 29.98
C HIS A 246 -21.51 36.67 29.49
N ASP A 247 -21.71 35.92 28.40
CA ASP A 247 -20.63 35.24 27.72
C ASP A 247 -19.58 36.23 27.22
N VAL A 248 -18.32 35.92 27.48
CA VAL A 248 -17.20 36.69 26.93
C VAL A 248 -16.88 36.09 25.57
N ALA A 249 -16.91 36.91 24.53
CA ALA A 249 -16.46 36.49 23.22
C ALA A 249 -14.95 36.15 23.26
N VAL A 250 -14.60 34.90 22.94
CA VAL A 250 -13.22 34.45 22.80
C VAL A 250 -12.90 34.45 21.32
N ASP A 251 -12.06 35.38 20.87
CA ASP A 251 -11.57 35.43 19.51
C ASP A 251 -10.16 34.80 19.44
N ARG A 252 -10.01 33.74 18.65
CA ARG A 252 -8.74 33.02 18.42
C ARG A 252 -7.96 32.62 19.68
N GLY A 253 -8.67 32.29 20.76
CA GLY A 253 -8.05 31.88 22.03
C GLY A 253 -7.66 33.05 22.95
N SER A 254 -8.00 34.27 22.59
CA SER A 254 -7.84 35.48 23.45
C SER A 254 -9.17 36.13 23.77
N ALA A 255 -9.26 36.69 24.96
CA ALA A 255 -10.42 37.46 25.39
C ALA A 255 -9.98 38.73 26.11
N THR A 256 -10.64 39.84 25.81
CA THR A 256 -10.40 41.12 26.53
C THR A 256 -11.16 41.13 27.82
N LEU A 257 -10.47 41.26 28.94
CA LEU A 257 -11.02 41.19 30.26
C LEU A 257 -10.94 42.58 30.94
N VAL A 258 -12.00 42.93 31.72
CA VAL A 258 -11.99 44.14 32.51
C VAL A 258 -11.34 43.85 33.87
N ARG A 259 -10.33 44.66 34.21
CA ARG A 259 -9.61 44.54 35.49
C ARG A 259 -10.54 44.69 36.70
N GLY A 260 -10.39 43.78 37.67
CA GLY A 260 -11.16 43.82 38.91
C GLY A 260 -12.49 43.08 38.89
N ARG A 261 -12.86 42.42 37.78
CA ARG A 261 -14.04 41.53 37.71
C ARG A 261 -13.66 40.07 37.89
N GLN A 262 -14.51 39.31 38.57
CA GLN A 262 -14.35 37.86 38.67
C GLN A 262 -14.76 37.20 37.37
N LEU A 263 -13.93 36.28 36.93
CA LEU A 263 -14.11 35.49 35.75
C LEU A 263 -14.34 34.02 36.12
N VAL A 264 -15.33 33.40 35.51
CA VAL A 264 -15.58 31.97 35.65
C VAL A 264 -15.17 31.27 34.31
N LEU A 265 -14.24 30.33 34.39
CA LEU A 265 -13.84 29.48 33.30
C LEU A 265 -14.59 28.15 33.43
N ALA A 266 -15.46 27.85 32.48
CA ALA A 266 -16.18 26.60 32.38
C ALA A 266 -15.71 25.78 31.18
N ALA A 267 -15.36 24.55 31.40
CA ALA A 267 -15.02 23.62 30.33
C ALA A 267 -15.64 22.25 30.60
N ALA A 268 -16.34 21.67 29.63
CA ALA A 268 -16.82 20.33 29.73
C ALA A 268 -15.66 19.36 29.42
N ILE A 269 -15.40 18.42 30.33
CA ILE A 269 -14.33 17.45 30.21
C ILE A 269 -14.97 16.08 30.15
N ARG A 270 -14.70 15.35 29.07
CA ARG A 270 -15.20 13.98 28.83
C ARG A 270 -14.07 12.97 28.89
N GLY A 271 -14.36 11.78 29.41
CA GLY A 271 -13.40 10.67 29.42
C GLY A 271 -12.46 10.64 30.62
N LEU A 272 -12.74 11.39 31.70
CA LEU A 272 -12.05 11.24 32.98
C LEU A 272 -12.40 9.90 33.65
N ARG A 273 -11.42 9.28 34.30
CA ARG A 273 -11.62 8.11 35.17
C ARG A 273 -11.96 8.59 36.58
N GLY A 274 -12.63 7.72 37.36
CA GLY A 274 -12.86 7.98 38.75
C GLY A 274 -11.55 8.27 39.50
N GLY A 275 -11.48 9.43 40.18
CA GLY A 275 -10.28 9.87 40.89
C GLY A 275 -9.32 10.77 40.08
N GLU A 276 -9.51 10.94 38.76
CA GLU A 276 -8.76 11.94 38.00
C GLU A 276 -9.38 13.32 38.16
N GLN A 277 -8.57 14.31 38.47
CA GLN A 277 -9.01 15.70 38.60
C GLN A 277 -8.31 16.57 37.53
N PRO A 278 -9.03 17.46 36.85
CA PRO A 278 -8.42 18.43 35.95
C PRO A 278 -7.70 19.50 36.80
N ILE A 279 -6.50 19.86 36.37
CA ILE A 279 -5.70 20.91 36.98
C ILE A 279 -5.64 22.07 35.98
N VAL A 280 -6.04 23.26 36.44
CA VAL A 280 -5.94 24.49 35.66
C VAL A 280 -4.66 25.21 36.09
N HIS A 281 -3.72 25.37 35.16
CA HIS A 281 -2.53 26.18 35.38
C HIS A 281 -2.77 27.57 34.80
N ALA A 282 -2.83 28.59 35.65
CA ALA A 282 -2.85 30.00 35.22
C ALA A 282 -1.41 30.49 35.23
N VAL A 283 -0.88 30.86 34.08
CA VAL A 283 0.46 31.41 33.97
C VAL A 283 0.35 32.87 33.56
N PRO A 284 0.84 33.83 34.37
CA PRO A 284 0.91 35.21 33.97
C PRO A 284 1.84 35.38 32.75
N LEU A 285 1.41 36.20 31.80
CA LEU A 285 2.22 36.56 30.65
C LEU A 285 2.87 37.91 30.89
N ARG A 286 4.11 38.05 30.42
CA ARG A 286 4.80 39.34 30.34
C ARG A 286 4.19 40.21 29.24
N ASP A 287 4.56 41.44 29.16
CA ASP A 287 4.07 42.40 28.14
C ASP A 287 4.43 41.98 26.71
N ASP A 288 5.45 41.13 26.54
CA ASP A 288 5.87 40.53 25.26
C ASP A 288 5.07 39.27 24.90
N GLY A 289 4.13 38.83 25.72
CA GLY A 289 3.32 37.61 25.52
C GLY A 289 4.06 36.31 25.90
N SER A 290 5.26 36.38 26.44
CA SER A 290 5.98 35.20 26.92
C SER A 290 5.54 34.80 28.34
N PRO A 291 5.54 33.49 28.70
CA PRO A 291 5.26 33.06 30.07
C PRO A 291 6.25 33.66 31.07
N ASP A 292 5.75 34.15 32.21
CA ASP A 292 6.61 34.66 33.27
C ASP A 292 7.26 33.44 34.01
N PRO A 293 8.59 33.27 33.99
CA PRO A 293 9.26 32.17 34.65
C PRO A 293 9.29 32.26 36.17
N ALA A 294 8.87 33.37 36.70
CA ALA A 294 8.85 33.64 38.14
C ALA A 294 7.48 33.38 38.80
N ALA A 295 6.51 32.86 38.05
CA ALA A 295 5.12 32.62 38.50
C ALA A 295 4.89 31.17 38.92
#